data_7a7420f35b2f457e9c450ae5603e3095
#
_entry.id   7a7420f35b2f457e9c450ae5603e3095
#
_cell.length_a   1.000
_cell.length_b   1.000
_cell.length_c   1.000
_cell.angle_alpha   90.00
_cell.angle_beta   90.00
_cell.angle_gamma   90.00
#
_symmetry.space_group_name_H-M   'P 1'
#
loop_
_entity.id
_entity.type
_entity.pdbx_description
1 polymer ?
#
loop_
_entity_poly.entity_id
_entity_poly.type
_entity_poly.pdbx_seq_one_letter_code
_entity_poly.pdbx_strand_id
1 'polypeptide(L)'
;DWTEAVAAGAGICSNCEPVELPNGNMAIEMTIARSAVPGLGQSFRLGVGLQYDWNDIAYLPAGSAVEENGEPKHGAVENLLIGAKSGPAPEVLITADGDFSDWEKVPASEMTVATVPDDAYYKAGKVAKVYAGETYVNFYVEYEDSAEQPVQIMHLYLDSDMAFDGEGRPTTGMGNAAWTNDGADILFEGMVVDDAGAPAAYDPTIFNWTGENLSGGWDWTELLAAGSGVCSASKPVELENGRKAVEVVVVRSSIPNLGSRFRVGIGLQYDWNDIAYIPAGSAVEENGVVGHGAVENMLVGR
;
A
#
# COMPACT_ATOMS: atom_id res chain seq x y z
N ASP A 1 8.85 -42.07 -23.97
CA ASP A 1 10.15 -41.82 -24.58
C ASP A 1 10.43 -40.33 -24.49
N TRP A 2 11.56 -39.97 -23.85
CA TRP A 2 12.03 -38.59 -23.76
C TRP A 2 12.93 -38.29 -24.95
N THR A 3 12.74 -37.11 -25.54
CA THR A 3 13.62 -36.56 -26.59
C THR A 3 14.35 -35.37 -26.06
N GLU A 4 15.65 -35.32 -26.24
CA GLU A 4 16.46 -34.15 -25.87
C GLU A 4 16.00 -32.94 -26.65
N ALA A 5 15.57 -31.91 -25.94
CA ALA A 5 15.15 -30.64 -26.54
C ALA A 5 16.30 -29.65 -26.61
N VAL A 6 17.22 -29.67 -25.64
CA VAL A 6 18.40 -28.80 -25.58
C VAL A 6 19.53 -29.58 -24.90
N ALA A 7 20.71 -29.56 -25.52
CA ALA A 7 21.86 -30.26 -25.01
C ALA A 7 22.38 -29.70 -23.68
N ALA A 8 22.94 -30.56 -22.86
CA ALA A 8 23.66 -30.13 -21.66
C ALA A 8 24.78 -29.14 -22.02
N GLY A 9 24.93 -28.10 -21.21
CA GLY A 9 25.92 -27.06 -21.44
C GLY A 9 25.54 -25.96 -22.45
N ALA A 10 24.26 -25.96 -22.93
CA ALA A 10 23.78 -24.89 -23.82
C ALA A 10 23.61 -23.52 -23.14
N GLY A 11 23.91 -23.40 -21.84
CA GLY A 11 23.87 -22.13 -21.11
C GLY A 11 22.46 -21.62 -20.75
N ILE A 12 21.43 -22.45 -20.90
CA ILE A 12 20.04 -22.07 -20.58
C ILE A 12 19.68 -22.29 -19.12
N CYS A 13 20.47 -23.07 -18.41
CA CYS A 13 20.32 -23.34 -16.99
C CYS A 13 21.62 -22.98 -16.27
N SER A 14 21.49 -22.29 -15.15
CA SER A 14 22.56 -22.07 -14.18
C SER A 14 22.13 -22.65 -12.83
N ASN A 15 23.07 -23.22 -12.13
CA ASN A 15 22.85 -23.78 -10.80
C ASN A 15 24.06 -23.47 -9.89
N CYS A 16 23.81 -23.43 -8.59
CA CYS A 16 24.87 -23.48 -7.59
C CYS A 16 25.26 -24.93 -7.27
N GLU A 17 26.44 -25.11 -6.69
CA GLU A 17 26.76 -26.38 -6.03
C GLU A 17 25.88 -26.55 -4.79
N PRO A 18 25.59 -27.83 -4.39
CA PRO A 18 24.83 -28.09 -3.18
C PRO A 18 25.49 -27.45 -1.96
N VAL A 19 24.71 -26.71 -1.17
CA VAL A 19 25.18 -26.01 0.03
C VAL A 19 24.49 -26.61 1.24
N GLU A 20 25.25 -26.87 2.28
CA GLU A 20 24.70 -27.31 3.58
C GLU A 20 24.09 -26.12 4.32
N LEU A 21 22.84 -26.26 4.70
CA LEU A 21 22.09 -25.27 5.49
C LEU A 21 22.37 -25.44 7.00
N PRO A 22 22.11 -24.43 7.83
CA PRO A 22 22.33 -24.50 9.28
C PRO A 22 21.59 -25.65 10.00
N ASN A 23 20.54 -26.18 9.39
CA ASN A 23 19.78 -27.30 9.92
C ASN A 23 20.30 -28.68 9.45
N GLY A 24 21.45 -28.72 8.75
CA GLY A 24 22.05 -29.94 8.22
C GLY A 24 21.44 -30.44 6.90
N ASN A 25 20.48 -29.77 6.33
CA ASN A 25 19.94 -30.11 5.01
C ASN A 25 20.81 -29.54 3.90
N MET A 26 20.73 -30.18 2.73
CA MET A 26 21.39 -29.68 1.52
C MET A 26 20.38 -28.89 0.67
N ALA A 27 20.84 -27.78 0.08
CA ALA A 27 20.04 -26.96 -0.85
C ALA A 27 20.78 -26.74 -2.16
N ILE A 28 20.01 -26.67 -3.25
CA ILE A 28 20.50 -26.30 -4.60
C ILE A 28 19.60 -25.19 -5.13
N GLU A 29 20.20 -24.13 -5.65
CA GLU A 29 19.53 -23.11 -6.45
C GLU A 29 19.71 -23.38 -7.93
N MET A 30 18.63 -23.23 -8.70
CA MET A 30 18.68 -23.35 -10.17
C MET A 30 17.89 -22.23 -10.81
N THR A 31 18.47 -21.66 -11.86
CA THR A 31 17.80 -20.68 -12.74
C THR A 31 17.73 -21.25 -14.15
N ILE A 32 16.55 -21.29 -14.73
CA ILE A 32 16.31 -21.78 -16.10
C ILE A 32 15.73 -20.65 -16.94
N ALA A 33 16.34 -20.37 -18.10
CA ALA A 33 15.79 -19.42 -19.04
C ALA A 33 14.43 -19.91 -19.56
N ARG A 34 13.36 -19.19 -19.20
CA ARG A 34 11.99 -19.59 -19.55
C ARG A 34 11.77 -19.75 -21.05
N SER A 35 12.41 -18.89 -21.86
CA SER A 35 12.35 -18.93 -23.33
C SER A 35 12.98 -20.17 -23.92
N ALA A 36 13.84 -20.85 -23.17
CA ALA A 36 14.51 -22.07 -23.64
C ALA A 36 13.71 -23.34 -23.40
N VAL A 37 12.58 -23.27 -22.70
CA VAL A 37 11.68 -24.40 -22.45
C VAL A 37 10.53 -24.38 -23.46
N PRO A 38 10.54 -25.26 -24.47
CA PRO A 38 9.51 -25.26 -25.51
C PRO A 38 8.10 -25.46 -24.95
N GLY A 39 7.15 -24.63 -25.37
CA GLY A 39 5.76 -24.75 -24.99
C GLY A 39 5.45 -24.37 -23.53
N LEU A 40 6.40 -23.83 -22.78
CA LEU A 40 6.16 -23.40 -21.41
C LEU A 40 5.18 -22.22 -21.38
N GLY A 41 3.96 -22.50 -20.95
CA GLY A 41 2.89 -21.49 -20.82
C GLY A 41 3.14 -20.53 -19.64
N GLN A 42 2.19 -19.62 -19.41
CA GLN A 42 2.25 -18.69 -18.24
C GLN A 42 2.13 -19.47 -16.91
N SER A 43 1.41 -20.58 -16.91
CA SER A 43 1.37 -21.53 -15.81
C SER A 43 1.82 -22.91 -16.27
N PHE A 44 2.47 -23.65 -15.40
CA PHE A 44 2.93 -25.01 -15.64
C PHE A 44 2.99 -25.79 -14.32
N ARG A 45 3.07 -27.10 -14.39
CA ARG A 45 3.27 -27.94 -13.21
C ARG A 45 4.72 -28.34 -13.08
N LEU A 46 5.26 -28.27 -11.87
CA LEU A 46 6.63 -28.62 -11.53
C LEU A 46 6.64 -29.76 -10.52
N GLY A 47 7.38 -30.81 -10.84
CA GLY A 47 7.82 -31.83 -9.89
C GLY A 47 9.33 -31.95 -9.90
N VAL A 48 9.93 -32.19 -8.76
CA VAL A 48 11.37 -32.46 -8.62
C VAL A 48 11.55 -33.91 -8.16
N GLY A 49 12.34 -34.64 -8.91
CA GLY A 49 12.78 -35.98 -8.53
C GLY A 49 14.25 -35.99 -8.12
N LEU A 50 14.58 -36.62 -7.03
CA LEU A 50 15.96 -36.84 -6.61
C LEU A 50 16.29 -38.31 -6.80
N GLN A 51 17.46 -38.59 -7.34
CA GLN A 51 17.90 -39.96 -7.66
C GLN A 51 19.27 -40.28 -7.08
N TYR A 52 19.46 -41.51 -6.73
CA TYR A 52 20.75 -42.14 -6.43
C TYR A 52 20.91 -43.40 -7.27
N ASP A 53 22.00 -43.45 -8.01
CA ASP A 53 22.32 -44.59 -8.93
C ASP A 53 21.13 -44.91 -9.87
N TRP A 54 20.52 -43.86 -10.44
CA TRP A 54 19.33 -43.90 -11.32
C TRP A 54 18.06 -44.47 -10.67
N ASN A 55 18.05 -44.60 -9.35
CA ASN A 55 16.85 -44.95 -8.59
C ASN A 55 16.27 -43.71 -7.91
N ASP A 56 14.98 -43.54 -8.00
CA ASP A 56 14.28 -42.45 -7.34
C ASP A 56 14.35 -42.65 -5.81
N ILE A 57 14.85 -41.62 -5.12
CA ILE A 57 14.98 -41.61 -3.66
C ILE A 57 14.07 -40.57 -2.99
N ALA A 58 13.62 -39.58 -3.73
CA ALA A 58 12.68 -38.59 -3.23
C ALA A 58 11.95 -37.85 -4.36
N TYR A 59 10.76 -37.37 -4.03
CA TYR A 59 9.96 -36.49 -4.89
C TYR A 59 9.53 -35.25 -4.11
N LEU A 60 9.41 -34.10 -4.81
CA LEU A 60 8.86 -32.86 -4.29
C LEU A 60 7.84 -32.29 -5.30
N PRO A 61 6.59 -32.11 -4.91
CA PRO A 61 5.97 -32.50 -3.64
C PRO A 61 5.90 -34.03 -3.48
N ALA A 62 5.90 -34.47 -2.24
CA ALA A 62 5.80 -35.89 -1.90
C ALA A 62 4.40 -36.23 -1.35
N GLY A 63 3.82 -37.30 -1.80
CA GLY A 63 2.60 -37.89 -1.23
C GLY A 63 2.90 -38.66 0.05
N SER A 64 1.89 -38.86 0.89
CA SER A 64 1.97 -39.73 2.04
C SER A 64 2.23 -41.17 1.58
N ALA A 65 2.95 -41.95 2.39
CA ALA A 65 3.09 -43.35 2.14
C ALA A 65 1.72 -44.05 2.19
N VAL A 66 1.46 -44.89 1.19
CA VAL A 66 0.26 -45.71 1.13
C VAL A 66 0.70 -47.19 1.03
N GLU A 67 -0.11 -48.10 1.56
CA GLU A 67 0.14 -49.54 1.45
C GLU A 67 -0.71 -50.09 0.30
N GLU A 68 -0.06 -50.76 -0.63
CA GLU A 68 -0.74 -51.47 -1.72
C GLU A 68 -0.18 -52.87 -1.84
N ASN A 69 -1.05 -53.86 -1.64
CA ASN A 69 -0.69 -55.28 -1.63
C ASN A 69 0.39 -55.67 -0.61
N GLY A 70 0.43 -54.99 0.56
CA GLY A 70 1.42 -55.22 1.62
C GLY A 70 2.78 -54.55 1.40
N GLU A 71 2.92 -53.74 0.36
CA GLU A 71 4.13 -53.00 0.08
C GLU A 71 3.88 -51.49 0.21
N PRO A 72 4.77 -50.75 0.90
CA PRO A 72 4.65 -49.31 0.99
C PRO A 72 4.93 -48.65 -0.37
N LYS A 73 4.03 -47.81 -0.81
CA LYS A 73 4.17 -47.03 -2.04
C LYS A 73 3.99 -45.53 -1.78
N HIS A 74 4.46 -44.76 -2.73
CA HIS A 74 4.24 -43.31 -2.75
C HIS A 74 2.78 -43.00 -3.09
N GLY A 75 2.07 -42.33 -2.21
CA GLY A 75 0.70 -41.89 -2.47
C GLY A 75 0.65 -40.82 -3.57
N ALA A 76 -0.42 -40.85 -4.35
CA ALA A 76 -0.62 -39.88 -5.40
C ALA A 76 -0.66 -38.45 -4.84
N VAL A 77 0.08 -37.53 -5.47
CA VAL A 77 0.10 -36.11 -5.13
C VAL A 77 0.21 -35.33 -6.42
N GLU A 78 -0.42 -34.15 -6.44
CA GLU A 78 -0.29 -33.25 -7.59
C GLU A 78 1.02 -32.48 -7.55
N ASN A 79 1.66 -32.35 -8.72
CA ASN A 79 2.81 -31.47 -8.88
C ASN A 79 2.46 -30.02 -8.53
N LEU A 80 3.46 -29.27 -8.04
CA LEU A 80 3.32 -27.84 -7.76
C LEU A 80 2.81 -27.10 -9.00
N LEU A 81 1.70 -26.41 -8.87
CA LEU A 81 1.25 -25.49 -9.91
C LEU A 81 2.06 -24.19 -9.78
N ILE A 82 2.96 -23.99 -10.72
CA ILE A 82 3.67 -22.74 -10.91
C ILE A 82 2.84 -21.94 -11.92
N GLY A 83 2.12 -20.95 -11.42
CA GLY A 83 1.48 -19.97 -12.28
C GLY A 83 2.46 -18.84 -12.53
N ALA A 84 2.35 -18.11 -13.65
CA ALA A 84 2.45 -16.70 -13.47
C ALA A 84 1.48 -16.40 -12.31
N LYS A 85 1.94 -15.85 -11.18
CA LYS A 85 1.05 -14.93 -10.47
C LYS A 85 0.42 -14.16 -11.61
N SER A 86 -0.90 -14.22 -11.78
CA SER A 86 -1.59 -13.24 -12.61
C SER A 86 -0.86 -11.97 -12.26
N GLY A 87 -0.18 -11.35 -13.21
CA GLY A 87 0.54 -10.11 -12.96
C GLY A 87 -0.42 -9.26 -12.16
N PRO A 88 -0.01 -8.45 -11.21
CA PRO A 88 -0.92 -7.75 -10.32
C PRO A 88 -2.14 -7.40 -11.15
N ALA A 89 -3.33 -7.72 -10.65
CA ALA A 89 -4.56 -7.46 -11.40
C ALA A 89 -4.40 -6.07 -11.99
N PRO A 90 -4.71 -5.84 -13.28
CA PRO A 90 -4.43 -4.57 -13.91
C PRO A 90 -4.83 -3.47 -12.93
N GLU A 91 -3.92 -2.54 -12.65
CA GLU A 91 -4.17 -1.44 -11.72
C GLU A 91 -5.53 -0.81 -12.07
N VAL A 92 -6.41 -0.67 -11.09
CA VAL A 92 -7.66 0.05 -11.28
C VAL A 92 -7.29 1.53 -11.48
N LEU A 93 -7.64 2.07 -12.63
CA LEU A 93 -7.42 3.49 -12.89
C LEU A 93 -8.57 4.27 -12.25
N ILE A 94 -8.24 5.09 -11.28
CA ILE A 94 -9.15 6.08 -10.71
C ILE A 94 -9.00 7.36 -11.52
N THR A 95 -10.13 7.91 -11.96
CA THR A 95 -10.19 9.19 -12.66
C THR A 95 -10.71 10.24 -11.69
N ALA A 96 -9.93 11.26 -11.40
CA ALA A 96 -10.34 12.32 -10.49
C ALA A 96 -11.32 13.29 -11.16
N ASP A 97 -12.53 12.83 -11.47
CA ASP A 97 -13.57 13.58 -12.19
C ASP A 97 -14.83 13.86 -11.34
N GLY A 98 -14.88 13.30 -10.12
CA GLY A 98 -16.00 13.42 -9.20
C GLY A 98 -17.10 12.38 -9.40
N ASP A 99 -16.87 11.40 -10.28
CA ASP A 99 -17.65 10.16 -10.35
C ASP A 99 -16.91 9.05 -9.58
N PHE A 100 -17.33 8.78 -8.38
CA PHE A 100 -16.67 7.85 -7.47
C PHE A 100 -16.89 6.36 -7.80
N SER A 101 -17.52 6.05 -8.95
CA SER A 101 -17.81 4.67 -9.36
C SER A 101 -16.54 3.83 -9.61
N ASP A 102 -15.42 4.46 -9.90
CA ASP A 102 -14.14 3.76 -10.08
C ASP A 102 -13.68 3.07 -8.80
N TRP A 103 -14.00 3.63 -7.64
CA TRP A 103 -13.65 3.05 -6.33
C TRP A 103 -14.37 1.73 -6.05
N GLU A 104 -15.50 1.48 -6.68
CA GLU A 104 -16.23 0.21 -6.57
C GLU A 104 -15.48 -0.93 -7.27
N LYS A 105 -14.61 -0.61 -8.21
CA LYS A 105 -13.79 -1.57 -8.96
C LYS A 105 -12.54 -1.99 -8.20
N VAL A 106 -12.13 -1.20 -7.18
CA VAL A 106 -10.96 -1.51 -6.35
C VAL A 106 -11.27 -2.67 -5.42
N PRO A 107 -10.49 -3.77 -5.47
CA PRO A 107 -10.69 -4.87 -4.53
C PRO A 107 -10.56 -4.40 -3.08
N ALA A 108 -11.51 -4.77 -2.22
CA ALA A 108 -11.50 -4.38 -0.80
C ALA A 108 -10.18 -4.78 -0.08
N SER A 109 -9.51 -5.83 -0.54
CA SER A 109 -8.22 -6.28 0.00
C SER A 109 -7.03 -5.38 -0.40
N GLU A 110 -7.22 -4.47 -1.36
CA GLU A 110 -6.19 -3.55 -1.86
C GLU A 110 -6.46 -2.10 -1.44
N MET A 111 -7.60 -1.86 -0.82
CA MET A 111 -8.04 -0.56 -0.37
C MET A 111 -7.90 -0.44 1.15
N THR A 112 -7.22 0.58 1.63
CA THR A 112 -7.20 0.96 3.04
C THR A 112 -8.33 1.96 3.29
N VAL A 113 -9.13 1.72 4.32
CA VAL A 113 -10.29 2.58 4.66
C VAL A 113 -10.18 2.99 6.12
N ALA A 114 -10.36 4.27 6.38
CA ALA A 114 -10.57 4.82 7.72
C ALA A 114 -11.94 5.50 7.80
N THR A 115 -12.63 5.26 8.90
CA THR A 115 -13.91 5.90 9.22
C THR A 115 -13.78 6.64 10.54
N VAL A 116 -14.19 7.89 10.57
CA VAL A 116 -14.20 8.71 11.78
C VAL A 116 -15.35 8.27 12.68
N PRO A 117 -15.12 7.97 13.97
CA PRO A 117 -16.18 7.58 14.90
C PRO A 117 -17.10 8.76 15.20
N ASP A 118 -18.37 8.46 15.52
CA ASP A 118 -19.39 9.49 15.79
C ASP A 118 -19.07 10.33 17.03
N ASP A 119 -18.31 9.77 17.97
CA ASP A 119 -17.85 10.44 19.20
C ASP A 119 -16.46 11.07 19.07
N ALA A 120 -15.92 11.20 17.86
CA ALA A 120 -14.66 11.87 17.61
C ALA A 120 -14.68 13.33 18.11
N TYR A 121 -13.53 13.81 18.57
CA TYR A 121 -13.35 15.21 18.94
C TYR A 121 -13.53 16.14 17.73
N TYR A 122 -12.86 15.80 16.63
CA TYR A 122 -12.99 16.48 15.34
C TYR A 122 -13.99 15.72 14.46
N LYS A 123 -15.06 16.38 14.02
CA LYS A 123 -16.21 15.73 13.37
C LYS A 123 -16.35 16.02 11.87
N ALA A 124 -15.60 16.97 11.33
CA ALA A 124 -15.75 17.34 9.92
C ALA A 124 -15.31 16.21 8.98
N GLY A 125 -14.23 15.49 9.28
CA GLY A 125 -13.82 14.31 8.52
C GLY A 125 -14.76 13.13 8.75
N LYS A 126 -15.02 12.32 7.73
CA LYS A 126 -15.94 11.16 7.81
C LYS A 126 -15.29 9.86 7.36
N VAL A 127 -14.80 9.81 6.15
CA VAL A 127 -14.21 8.60 5.55
C VAL A 127 -12.99 8.98 4.72
N ALA A 128 -11.96 8.18 4.81
CA ALA A 128 -10.89 8.18 3.82
C ALA A 128 -10.71 6.78 3.24
N LYS A 129 -10.45 6.72 1.93
CA LYS A 129 -10.01 5.51 1.27
C LYS A 129 -8.69 5.80 0.58
N VAL A 130 -7.76 4.85 0.65
CA VAL A 130 -6.49 4.94 -0.05
C VAL A 130 -6.27 3.66 -0.85
N TYR A 131 -5.99 3.82 -2.11
CA TYR A 131 -5.60 2.75 -3.02
C TYR A 131 -4.26 3.08 -3.65
N ALA A 132 -3.25 2.25 -3.37
CA ALA A 132 -1.91 2.41 -3.89
C ALA A 132 -1.63 1.36 -4.97
N GLY A 133 -1.73 1.79 -6.22
CA GLY A 133 -1.33 1.02 -7.39
C GLY A 133 0.17 1.08 -7.67
N GLU A 134 0.60 0.53 -8.79
CA GLU A 134 2.00 0.60 -9.24
C GLU A 134 2.35 2.01 -9.77
N THR A 135 1.40 2.65 -10.43
CA THR A 135 1.57 3.94 -11.12
C THR A 135 1.08 5.11 -10.29
N TYR A 136 -0.01 4.93 -9.55
CA TYR A 136 -0.69 6.00 -8.82
C TYR A 136 -0.93 5.63 -7.36
N VAL A 137 -0.98 6.67 -6.53
CA VAL A 137 -1.57 6.62 -5.19
C VAL A 137 -2.84 7.46 -5.24
N ASN A 138 -3.95 6.84 -4.87
CA ASN A 138 -5.28 7.42 -4.99
C ASN A 138 -5.89 7.62 -3.61
N PHE A 139 -6.50 8.77 -3.39
CA PHE A 139 -7.17 9.13 -2.16
C PHE A 139 -8.62 9.50 -2.45
N TYR A 140 -9.53 9.03 -1.62
CA TYR A 140 -10.90 9.50 -1.51
C TYR A 140 -11.09 10.05 -0.11
N VAL A 141 -11.56 11.26 0.00
CA VAL A 141 -11.76 11.94 1.28
C VAL A 141 -13.19 12.46 1.35
N GLU A 142 -13.97 11.94 2.30
CA GLU A 142 -15.35 12.35 2.58
C GLU A 142 -15.40 13.16 3.87
N TYR A 143 -16.08 14.30 3.82
CA TYR A 143 -16.20 15.20 4.93
C TYR A 143 -17.57 15.91 4.96
N GLU A 144 -17.86 16.56 6.07
CA GLU A 144 -19.07 17.32 6.29
C GLU A 144 -18.72 18.75 6.66
N ASP A 145 -19.19 19.69 5.86
CA ASP A 145 -19.05 21.11 6.16
C ASP A 145 -19.99 21.53 7.26
N SER A 146 -19.53 22.45 8.11
CA SER A 146 -20.44 23.26 8.91
C SER A 146 -20.56 24.67 8.31
N ALA A 147 -21.70 25.33 8.57
CA ALA A 147 -21.88 26.71 8.11
C ALA A 147 -20.88 27.70 8.75
N GLU A 148 -20.33 27.34 9.92
CA GLU A 148 -19.41 28.16 10.68
C GLU A 148 -17.94 27.86 10.33
N GLN A 149 -17.64 26.62 9.97
CA GLN A 149 -16.29 26.16 9.66
C GLN A 149 -16.30 25.21 8.44
N PRO A 150 -16.51 25.75 7.22
CA PRO A 150 -16.40 24.96 6.01
C PRO A 150 -14.96 24.49 5.79
N VAL A 151 -14.76 23.30 5.26
CA VAL A 151 -13.42 22.81 4.90
C VAL A 151 -12.87 23.64 3.76
N GLN A 152 -11.69 24.21 3.97
CA GLN A 152 -11.00 25.05 2.99
C GLN A 152 -9.68 24.44 2.52
N ILE A 153 -8.96 23.79 3.43
CA ILE A 153 -7.62 23.25 3.19
C ILE A 153 -7.63 21.77 3.50
N MET A 154 -6.94 21.03 2.68
CA MET A 154 -6.68 19.61 2.90
C MET A 154 -5.18 19.33 2.93
N HIS A 155 -4.77 18.60 3.94
CA HIS A 155 -3.43 18.08 4.11
C HIS A 155 -3.45 16.57 3.97
N LEU A 156 -2.52 16.02 3.16
CA LEU A 156 -2.23 14.60 3.14
C LEU A 156 -0.81 14.44 3.69
N TYR A 157 -0.68 13.85 4.86
CA TYR A 157 0.59 13.55 5.53
C TYR A 157 0.99 12.12 5.21
N LEU A 158 2.18 11.92 4.68
CA LEU A 158 2.70 10.60 4.33
C LEU A 158 3.99 10.34 5.08
N ASP A 159 4.05 9.21 5.78
CA ASP A 159 5.29 8.58 6.23
C ASP A 159 5.70 7.59 5.12
N SER A 160 6.60 8.02 4.25
CA SER A 160 6.98 7.33 3.02
C SER A 160 8.14 6.37 3.24
N ASP A 161 9.00 6.63 4.22
CA ASP A 161 10.20 5.83 4.51
C ASP A 161 9.96 4.73 5.56
N MET A 162 8.85 4.82 6.32
CA MET A 162 8.48 3.85 7.34
C MET A 162 9.62 3.56 8.35
N ALA A 163 10.37 4.60 8.72
CA ALA A 163 11.51 4.46 9.62
C ALA A 163 11.05 4.35 11.07
N PHE A 164 11.13 3.14 11.64
CA PHE A 164 10.72 2.80 12.99
C PHE A 164 11.86 2.20 13.82
N ASP A 165 11.83 2.44 15.13
CA ASP A 165 12.71 1.76 16.08
C ASP A 165 12.24 0.33 16.39
N GLY A 166 13.01 -0.37 17.25
CA GLY A 166 12.69 -1.74 17.66
C GLY A 166 11.40 -1.88 18.47
N GLU A 167 10.77 -0.77 18.89
CA GLU A 167 9.51 -0.73 19.63
C GLU A 167 8.34 -0.28 18.74
N GLY A 168 8.60 -0.04 17.44
CA GLY A 168 7.60 0.37 16.47
C GLY A 168 7.23 1.85 16.53
N ARG A 169 8.09 2.70 17.12
CA ARG A 169 7.89 4.16 17.14
C ARG A 169 8.62 4.78 15.94
N PRO A 170 8.03 5.80 15.28
CA PRO A 170 8.72 6.50 14.20
C PRO A 170 10.03 7.14 14.70
N THR A 171 11.02 7.20 13.83
CA THR A 171 12.33 7.78 14.13
C THR A 171 12.68 9.00 13.30
N THR A 172 11.93 9.24 12.23
CA THR A 172 12.09 10.33 11.26
C THR A 172 10.78 11.05 11.02
N GLY A 173 10.84 12.14 10.29
CA GLY A 173 9.66 12.90 9.88
C GLY A 173 9.12 13.87 10.93
N MET A 174 8.01 14.50 10.62
CA MET A 174 7.25 15.38 11.50
C MET A 174 6.50 14.56 12.54
N GLY A 175 6.52 14.98 13.80
CA GLY A 175 5.64 14.46 14.83
C GLY A 175 4.36 15.28 14.91
N ASN A 176 3.23 14.70 14.53
CA ASN A 176 1.93 15.33 14.68
C ASN A 176 1.20 14.72 15.88
N ALA A 177 0.72 15.56 16.78
CA ALA A 177 0.00 15.12 17.97
C ALA A 177 -1.36 14.42 17.65
N ALA A 178 -1.84 14.47 16.42
CA ALA A 178 -3.06 13.81 16.01
C ALA A 178 -2.93 12.27 15.99
N TRP A 179 -1.71 11.77 15.70
CA TRP A 179 -1.48 10.33 15.51
C TRP A 179 -0.30 9.85 16.37
N THR A 180 -0.45 8.68 16.95
CA THR A 180 0.55 8.12 17.87
C THR A 180 1.77 7.55 17.18
N ASN A 181 1.69 7.32 15.88
CA ASN A 181 2.73 6.73 15.04
C ASN A 181 3.07 7.63 13.86
N ASP A 182 2.91 8.93 14.02
CA ASP A 182 3.19 9.90 12.98
C ASP A 182 4.69 10.15 12.84
N GLY A 183 5.17 10.10 11.63
CA GLY A 183 6.54 10.35 11.20
C GLY A 183 6.49 10.87 9.77
N ALA A 184 5.55 11.78 9.49
CA ALA A 184 5.32 12.27 8.12
C ALA A 184 6.56 12.99 7.58
N ASP A 185 7.05 12.52 6.44
CA ASP A 185 8.18 13.10 5.71
C ASP A 185 7.76 13.80 4.42
N ILE A 186 6.53 13.56 3.96
CA ILE A 186 5.92 14.23 2.80
C ILE A 186 4.57 14.81 3.20
N LEU A 187 4.34 16.07 2.82
CA LEU A 187 3.06 16.76 2.98
C LEU A 187 2.55 17.25 1.64
N PHE A 188 1.29 16.97 1.35
CA PHE A 188 0.53 17.63 0.30
C PHE A 188 -0.40 18.65 0.96
N GLU A 189 -0.24 19.91 0.63
CA GLU A 189 -1.08 20.99 1.16
C GLU A 189 -1.75 21.75 0.03
N GLY A 190 -3.05 21.86 0.07
CA GLY A 190 -3.80 22.57 -0.95
C GLY A 190 -5.19 22.99 -0.52
N MET A 191 -5.73 23.96 -1.25
CA MET A 191 -7.11 24.41 -1.07
C MET A 191 -8.08 23.49 -1.81
N VAL A 192 -9.25 23.29 -1.22
CA VAL A 192 -10.41 22.64 -1.87
C VAL A 192 -11.51 23.64 -2.23
N VAL A 193 -11.22 24.93 -2.01
CA VAL A 193 -12.06 26.06 -2.39
C VAL A 193 -11.22 27.13 -3.09
N ASP A 194 -11.84 27.95 -3.91
CA ASP A 194 -11.23 29.15 -4.50
C ASP A 194 -11.28 30.37 -3.55
N ASP A 195 -10.74 31.50 -3.99
CA ASP A 195 -10.71 32.75 -3.23
C ASP A 195 -12.11 33.29 -2.86
N ALA A 196 -13.15 32.86 -3.55
CA ALA A 196 -14.55 33.19 -3.26
C ALA A 196 -15.23 32.17 -2.33
N GLY A 197 -14.51 31.12 -1.92
CA GLY A 197 -15.03 30.02 -1.10
C GLY A 197 -15.85 28.98 -1.88
N ALA A 198 -15.83 29.02 -3.21
CA ALA A 198 -16.52 28.02 -4.03
C ALA A 198 -15.63 26.77 -4.22
N PRO A 199 -16.23 25.58 -4.37
CA PRO A 199 -15.47 24.33 -4.59
C PRO A 199 -14.46 24.43 -5.74
N ALA A 200 -13.18 24.17 -5.45
CA ALA A 200 -12.09 24.14 -6.41
C ALA A 200 -11.41 22.77 -6.44
N ALA A 201 -10.82 22.41 -7.56
CA ALA A 201 -10.01 21.20 -7.63
C ALA A 201 -8.77 21.34 -6.73
N TYR A 202 -8.50 20.32 -5.95
CA TYR A 202 -7.32 20.28 -5.09
C TYR A 202 -6.04 20.22 -5.92
N ASP A 203 -5.22 21.23 -5.82
CA ASP A 203 -3.94 21.32 -6.52
C ASP A 203 -2.85 21.67 -5.48
N PRO A 204 -2.27 20.66 -4.83
CA PRO A 204 -1.40 20.87 -3.69
C PRO A 204 0.01 21.30 -4.08
N THR A 205 0.63 22.09 -3.22
CA THR A 205 2.08 22.13 -3.08
C THR A 205 2.52 20.90 -2.31
N ILE A 206 3.59 20.25 -2.77
CA ILE A 206 4.18 19.08 -2.12
C ILE A 206 5.44 19.50 -1.40
N PHE A 207 5.54 19.15 -0.14
CA PHE A 207 6.64 19.50 0.74
C PHE A 207 7.35 18.25 1.23
N ASN A 208 8.63 18.40 1.53
CA ASN A 208 9.45 17.43 2.24
C ASN A 208 9.79 17.97 3.63
N TRP A 209 9.74 17.10 4.63
CA TRP A 209 10.14 17.46 5.99
C TRP A 209 11.65 17.72 6.07
N THR A 210 12.04 18.83 6.66
CA THR A 210 13.45 19.24 6.85
C THR A 210 13.76 19.71 8.27
N GLY A 211 12.77 19.62 9.16
CA GLY A 211 12.90 19.96 10.57
C GLY A 211 13.61 18.90 11.39
N GLU A 212 13.69 19.15 12.68
CA GLU A 212 14.13 18.15 13.65
C GLU A 212 13.13 16.97 13.67
N ASN A 213 13.65 15.74 13.64
CA ASN A 213 12.82 14.56 13.64
C ASN A 213 11.87 14.53 14.83
N LEU A 214 10.62 14.19 14.57
CA LEU A 214 9.53 14.10 15.54
C LEU A 214 9.19 15.42 16.24
N SER A 215 9.68 16.57 15.75
CA SER A 215 9.18 17.86 16.18
C SER A 215 7.83 18.19 15.54
N GLY A 216 6.99 18.96 16.23
CA GLY A 216 5.69 19.41 15.75
C GLY A 216 5.72 20.79 15.08
N GLY A 217 6.90 21.25 14.64
CA GLY A 217 7.05 22.55 13.98
C GLY A 217 6.56 22.56 12.54
N TRP A 218 6.63 23.74 11.89
CA TRP A 218 6.35 23.90 10.48
C TRP A 218 7.67 24.06 9.69
N ASP A 219 8.46 23.00 9.65
CA ASP A 219 9.78 22.97 9.01
C ASP A 219 9.75 22.18 7.69
N TRP A 220 8.77 22.52 6.86
CA TRP A 220 8.57 21.93 5.54
C TRP A 220 9.29 22.74 4.46
N THR A 221 9.93 22.05 3.53
CA THR A 221 10.56 22.66 2.34
C THR A 221 9.81 22.21 1.10
N GLU A 222 9.43 23.16 0.26
CA GLU A 222 8.75 22.88 -1.01
C GLU A 222 9.59 21.95 -1.88
N LEU A 223 8.97 20.86 -2.31
CA LEU A 223 9.52 19.90 -3.24
C LEU A 223 8.97 20.12 -4.65
N LEU A 224 7.67 20.29 -4.78
CA LEU A 224 6.96 20.56 -6.02
C LEU A 224 5.86 21.60 -5.78
N ALA A 225 5.86 22.66 -6.59
CA ALA A 225 4.81 23.67 -6.53
C ALA A 225 3.45 23.14 -7.01
N ALA A 226 2.38 23.75 -6.58
CA ALA A 226 1.06 23.60 -7.16
C ALA A 226 1.13 23.79 -8.69
N GLY A 227 0.32 23.07 -9.46
CA GLY A 227 0.38 23.08 -10.93
C GLY A 227 1.51 22.28 -11.54
N SER A 228 2.26 21.50 -10.77
CA SER A 228 3.35 20.64 -11.28
C SER A 228 2.86 19.47 -12.16
N GLY A 229 1.56 19.19 -12.18
CA GLY A 229 0.94 18.14 -12.98
C GLY A 229 1.17 16.71 -12.46
N VAL A 230 1.74 16.54 -11.27
CA VAL A 230 1.93 15.24 -10.63
C VAL A 230 0.73 14.79 -9.81
N CYS A 231 -0.20 15.72 -9.57
CA CYS A 231 -1.45 15.48 -8.88
C CYS A 231 -2.61 15.90 -9.77
N SER A 232 -3.68 15.12 -9.78
CA SER A 232 -4.98 15.51 -10.32
C SER A 232 -6.05 15.25 -9.26
N ALA A 233 -7.04 16.12 -9.17
CA ALA A 233 -8.11 15.97 -8.21
C ALA A 233 -9.45 16.50 -8.74
N SER A 234 -10.53 15.91 -8.24
CA SER A 234 -11.86 16.45 -8.46
C SER A 234 -12.06 17.73 -7.63
N LYS A 235 -13.06 18.53 -8.00
CA LYS A 235 -13.65 19.47 -7.06
C LYS A 235 -14.43 18.71 -6.00
N PRO A 236 -14.63 19.26 -4.80
CA PRO A 236 -15.59 18.70 -3.85
C PRO A 236 -16.97 18.51 -4.48
N VAL A 237 -17.47 17.29 -4.42
CA VAL A 237 -18.81 16.89 -4.94
C VAL A 237 -19.71 16.64 -3.75
N GLU A 238 -20.91 17.21 -3.77
CA GLU A 238 -21.95 16.93 -2.75
C GLU A 238 -22.56 15.56 -3.00
N LEU A 239 -22.58 14.73 -1.95
CA LEU A 239 -23.14 13.40 -1.95
C LEU A 239 -24.64 13.44 -1.54
N GLU A 240 -25.38 12.37 -1.85
CA GLU A 240 -26.81 12.25 -1.49
C GLU A 240 -27.08 12.39 0.03
N ASN A 241 -26.10 12.09 0.88
CA ASN A 241 -26.20 12.22 2.33
C ASN A 241 -25.86 13.63 2.83
N GLY A 242 -25.63 14.61 1.95
CA GLY A 242 -25.28 15.98 2.27
C GLY A 242 -23.82 16.22 2.64
N ARG A 243 -22.97 15.18 2.62
CA ARG A 243 -21.53 15.28 2.77
C ARG A 243 -20.88 15.66 1.46
N LYS A 244 -19.61 16.01 1.51
CA LYS A 244 -18.79 16.25 0.31
C LYS A 244 -17.70 15.21 0.21
N ALA A 245 -17.29 14.90 -1.00
CA ALA A 245 -16.15 14.04 -1.27
C ALA A 245 -15.22 14.63 -2.33
N VAL A 246 -13.94 14.30 -2.21
CA VAL A 246 -12.86 14.66 -3.14
C VAL A 246 -12.08 13.41 -3.50
N GLU A 247 -11.74 13.26 -4.77
CA GLU A 247 -10.76 12.30 -5.25
C GLU A 247 -9.44 13.00 -5.55
N VAL A 248 -8.35 12.34 -5.18
CA VAL A 248 -7.00 12.81 -5.47
C VAL A 248 -6.20 11.65 -6.04
N VAL A 249 -5.57 11.86 -7.19
CA VAL A 249 -4.71 10.89 -7.87
C VAL A 249 -3.31 11.48 -7.97
N VAL A 250 -2.34 10.83 -7.39
CA VAL A 250 -0.95 11.28 -7.36
C VAL A 250 -0.07 10.29 -8.12
N VAL A 251 0.80 10.80 -8.99
CA VAL A 251 1.81 9.98 -9.67
C VAL A 251 2.77 9.41 -8.61
N ARG A 252 2.75 8.09 -8.41
CA ARG A 252 3.51 7.42 -7.35
C ARG A 252 5.01 7.73 -7.37
N SER A 253 5.61 7.78 -8.55
CA SER A 253 7.03 8.06 -8.72
C SER A 253 7.43 9.50 -8.38
N SER A 254 6.47 10.41 -8.20
CA SER A 254 6.73 11.78 -7.75
C SER A 254 6.86 11.91 -6.23
N ILE A 255 6.53 10.87 -5.47
CA ILE A 255 6.65 10.82 -4.02
C ILE A 255 8.00 10.20 -3.65
N PRO A 256 8.94 10.97 -3.07
CA PRO A 256 10.25 10.45 -2.70
C PRO A 256 10.16 9.28 -1.72
N ASN A 257 11.04 8.29 -1.91
CA ASN A 257 11.22 7.14 -1.04
C ASN A 257 9.95 6.29 -0.78
N LEU A 258 8.86 6.51 -1.53
CA LEU A 258 7.62 5.77 -1.30
C LEU A 258 7.82 4.27 -1.57
N GLY A 259 7.89 3.51 -0.50
CA GLY A 259 7.98 2.06 -0.51
C GLY A 259 6.68 1.37 -0.94
N SER A 260 6.65 0.04 -0.86
CA SER A 260 5.42 -0.75 -1.06
C SER A 260 4.43 -0.56 0.10
N ARG A 261 4.91 -0.12 1.25
CA ARG A 261 4.14 0.22 2.44
C ARG A 261 4.48 1.64 2.88
N PHE A 262 3.49 2.38 3.30
CA PHE A 262 3.63 3.72 3.84
C PHE A 262 2.42 4.03 4.75
N ARG A 263 2.51 5.11 5.52
CA ARG A 263 1.39 5.55 6.36
C ARG A 263 0.80 6.84 5.84
N VAL A 264 -0.49 7.03 6.11
CA VAL A 264 -1.24 8.23 5.69
C VAL A 264 -2.08 8.76 6.83
N GLY A 265 -1.98 10.06 7.05
CA GLY A 265 -2.91 10.84 7.84
C GLY A 265 -3.48 11.98 6.99
N ILE A 266 -4.73 12.36 7.24
CA ILE A 266 -5.40 13.45 6.52
C ILE A 266 -5.84 14.50 7.53
N GLY A 267 -5.46 15.75 7.31
CA GLY A 267 -5.92 16.90 8.06
C GLY A 267 -6.84 17.77 7.21
N LEU A 268 -7.92 18.27 7.80
CA LEU A 268 -8.81 19.25 7.18
C LEU A 268 -8.83 20.51 8.03
N GLN A 269 -8.78 21.67 7.37
CA GLN A 269 -8.65 22.95 8.06
C GLN A 269 -9.66 23.98 7.56
N TYR A 270 -10.00 24.88 8.47
CA TYR A 270 -10.68 26.15 8.22
C TYR A 270 -9.82 27.29 8.77
N ASP A 271 -9.56 28.30 7.96
CA ASP A 271 -8.72 29.44 8.34
C ASP A 271 -7.41 29.03 9.04
N TRP A 272 -6.73 28.02 8.46
CA TRP A 272 -5.48 27.41 8.94
C TRP A 272 -5.58 26.74 10.33
N ASN A 273 -6.79 26.50 10.83
CA ASN A 273 -7.02 25.75 12.06
C ASN A 273 -7.55 24.35 11.74
N ASP A 274 -7.01 23.35 12.41
CA ASP A 274 -7.44 21.97 12.27
C ASP A 274 -8.88 21.79 12.76
N ILE A 275 -9.73 21.29 11.88
CA ILE A 275 -11.14 20.97 12.17
C ILE A 275 -11.46 19.48 11.99
N ALA A 276 -10.56 18.71 11.41
CA ALA A 276 -10.67 17.29 11.31
C ALA A 276 -9.32 16.60 11.09
N TYR A 277 -9.27 15.35 11.55
CA TYR A 277 -8.26 14.36 11.20
C TYR A 277 -8.91 13.06 10.74
N ILE A 278 -8.29 12.35 9.79
CA ILE A 278 -8.71 11.02 9.36
C ILE A 278 -7.43 10.16 9.23
N PRO A 279 -7.32 9.06 10.00
CA PRO A 279 -8.25 8.59 11.04
C PRO A 279 -8.32 9.56 12.23
N ALA A 280 -9.44 9.51 12.93
CA ALA A 280 -9.64 10.30 14.15
C ALA A 280 -9.95 9.38 15.34
N GLY A 281 -9.43 9.74 16.51
CA GLY A 281 -9.78 9.08 17.78
C GLY A 281 -11.08 9.62 18.37
N SER A 282 -11.75 8.80 19.17
CA SER A 282 -12.84 9.23 20.02
C SER A 282 -12.40 10.39 20.92
N ALA A 283 -13.33 11.27 21.27
CA ALA A 283 -13.04 12.34 22.24
C ALA A 283 -12.70 11.75 23.61
N VAL A 284 -11.65 12.26 24.23
CA VAL A 284 -11.22 11.88 25.58
C VAL A 284 -11.21 13.10 26.49
N GLU A 285 -11.56 12.90 27.75
CA GLU A 285 -11.51 13.96 28.76
C GLU A 285 -10.36 13.68 29.74
N GLU A 286 -9.41 14.62 29.80
CA GLU A 286 -8.33 14.60 30.76
C GLU A 286 -8.29 15.91 31.56
N ASN A 287 -8.34 15.81 32.88
CA ASN A 287 -8.32 16.95 33.80
C ASN A 287 -9.41 18.02 33.49
N GLY A 288 -10.57 17.60 33.02
CA GLY A 288 -11.68 18.51 32.66
C GLY A 288 -11.54 19.17 31.29
N VAL A 289 -10.56 18.76 30.48
CA VAL A 289 -10.36 19.24 29.10
C VAL A 289 -10.66 18.08 28.15
N VAL A 290 -11.58 18.31 27.22
CA VAL A 290 -11.89 17.35 26.16
C VAL A 290 -10.89 17.55 25.01
N GLY A 291 -10.30 16.48 24.56
CA GLY A 291 -9.31 16.48 23.48
C GLY A 291 -9.49 15.29 22.53
N HIS A 292 -8.61 15.25 21.53
CA HIS A 292 -8.55 14.18 20.56
C HIS A 292 -7.90 12.93 21.19
N GLY A 293 -8.58 11.78 21.09
CA GLY A 293 -8.05 10.51 21.58
C GLY A 293 -6.95 9.96 20.68
N ALA A 294 -6.06 9.18 21.26
CA ALA A 294 -4.96 8.56 20.56
C ALA A 294 -5.46 7.60 19.45
N VAL A 295 -4.90 7.71 18.26
CA VAL A 295 -5.21 6.88 17.09
C VAL A 295 -3.96 6.74 16.21
N GLU A 296 -3.86 5.66 15.46
CA GLU A 296 -2.77 5.44 14.50
C GLU A 296 -3.16 5.92 13.10
N ASN A 297 -2.16 6.34 12.32
CA ASN A 297 -2.29 6.60 10.89
C ASN A 297 -2.70 5.34 10.12
N MET A 298 -3.31 5.55 8.96
CA MET A 298 -3.62 4.46 8.03
C MET A 298 -2.35 3.82 7.49
N LEU A 299 -2.21 2.51 7.64
CA LEU A 299 -1.17 1.75 6.97
C LEU A 299 -1.66 1.32 5.58
N VAL A 300 -0.97 1.75 4.54
CA VAL A 300 -1.28 1.48 3.13
C VAL A 300 -0.22 0.55 2.54
N GLY A 301 -0.66 -0.36 1.68
CA GLY A 301 0.22 -1.31 0.99
C GLY A 301 0.37 -2.64 1.75
N ARG A 302 1.15 -3.54 1.15
CA ARG A 302 1.35 -4.92 1.64
C ARG A 302 2.82 -5.21 1.91
#